data_d6073149bda31865b1b06f68ff0e37f8
#
_entry.id   d6073149bda31865b1b06f68ff0e37f8
#
_cell.length_a   1.000
_cell.length_b   1.000
_cell.length_c   1.000
_cell.angle_alpha   90.00
_cell.angle_beta   90.00
_cell.angle_gamma   90.00
#
_symmetry.space_group_name_H-M   'P 1'
#
loop_
_entity.id
_entity.type
_entity.pdbx_description
1 polymer ?
#
loop_
_entity_poly.entity_id
_entity_poly.type
_entity_poly.pdbx_seq_one_letter_code
_entity_poly.pdbx_strand_id
1 'polypeptide(L)'
;MTSTDQALSAAIDTPLVDHHCHGVSPAELDFTQFQALFSESYRAPPKGTTEFQKPLGLAIRRFCAPLLDLEPSCKAEAYVERRLALGAAEVNRRLLRASGMEMLLIDTGHRSNAILDVPAMAQAAARPAREIVRIESV
;
A
#
# COMPACT_ATOMS: atom_id res chain seq x y z
N MET A 1 -0.60 -28.66 19.34
CA MET A 1 0.01 -27.99 18.18
C MET A 1 1.06 -28.94 17.62
N THR A 2 0.99 -29.22 16.33
CA THR A 2 2.00 -30.04 15.64
C THR A 2 3.30 -29.25 15.43
N SER A 3 4.42 -29.93 15.15
CA SER A 3 5.68 -29.27 14.77
C SER A 3 5.50 -28.33 13.55
N THR A 4 4.62 -28.71 12.63
CA THR A 4 4.27 -27.91 11.44
C THR A 4 3.52 -26.63 11.83
N ASP A 5 2.60 -26.68 12.79
CA ASP A 5 1.86 -25.51 13.26
C ASP A 5 2.80 -24.49 13.94
N GLN A 6 3.79 -24.99 14.69
CA GLN A 6 4.81 -24.15 15.33
C GLN A 6 5.72 -23.48 14.30
N ALA A 7 6.15 -24.20 13.27
CA ALA A 7 6.98 -23.66 12.21
C ALA A 7 6.22 -22.61 11.38
N LEU A 8 4.95 -22.86 11.09
CA LEU A 8 4.09 -21.90 10.37
C LEU A 8 3.85 -20.63 11.20
N SER A 9 3.56 -20.78 12.49
CA SER A 9 3.40 -19.61 13.39
C SER A 9 4.68 -18.79 13.45
N ALA A 10 5.84 -19.42 13.62
CA ALA A 10 7.13 -18.73 13.64
C ALA A 10 7.43 -18.02 12.32
N ALA A 11 7.06 -18.60 11.18
CA ALA A 11 7.24 -17.97 9.87
C ALA A 11 6.32 -16.73 9.69
N ILE A 12 5.08 -16.81 10.19
CA ILE A 12 4.13 -15.68 10.13
C ILE A 12 4.58 -14.53 11.04
N ASP A 13 5.17 -14.84 12.19
CA ASP A 13 5.64 -13.86 13.17
C ASP A 13 7.05 -13.32 12.85
N THR A 14 7.69 -13.82 11.79
CA THR A 14 9.02 -13.34 11.38
C THR A 14 8.92 -11.92 10.84
N PRO A 15 9.78 -10.99 11.30
CA PRO A 15 9.85 -9.65 10.77
C PRO A 15 10.10 -9.64 9.25
N LEU A 16 9.32 -8.85 8.54
CA LEU A 16 9.38 -8.81 7.08
C LEU A 16 10.23 -7.64 6.61
N VAL A 17 11.01 -7.88 5.56
CA VAL A 17 11.70 -6.83 4.80
C VAL A 17 11.01 -6.72 3.45
N ASP A 18 10.48 -5.54 3.13
CA ASP A 18 10.05 -5.26 1.77
C ASP A 18 11.29 -4.98 0.92
N HIS A 19 11.71 -6.00 0.17
CA HIS A 19 12.96 -5.95 -0.58
C HIS A 19 12.86 -5.15 -1.89
N HIS A 20 11.67 -4.71 -2.29
CA HIS A 20 11.46 -3.87 -3.46
C HIS A 20 10.07 -3.23 -3.42
N CYS A 21 10.01 -1.97 -3.09
CA CYS A 21 8.79 -1.17 -3.19
C CYS A 21 9.08 0.20 -3.81
N HIS A 22 8.03 0.92 -4.14
CA HIS A 22 8.10 2.34 -4.49
C HIS A 22 7.57 3.19 -3.34
N GLY A 23 7.90 4.47 -3.33
CA GLY A 23 7.29 5.40 -2.39
C GLY A 23 5.79 5.50 -2.61
N VAL A 24 5.03 5.70 -1.53
CA VAL A 24 3.59 5.94 -1.65
C VAL A 24 3.29 7.34 -2.13
N SER A 25 2.15 7.52 -2.79
CA SER A 25 1.71 8.86 -3.24
C SER A 25 1.28 9.73 -2.04
N PRO A 26 1.78 10.97 -1.94
CA PRO A 26 1.29 11.95 -0.97
C PRO A 26 -0.01 12.62 -1.40
N ALA A 27 -0.47 12.39 -2.64
CA ALA A 27 -1.63 13.07 -3.20
C ALA A 27 -2.95 12.51 -2.65
N GLU A 28 -3.92 13.39 -2.48
CA GLU A 28 -5.30 12.99 -2.28
C GLU A 28 -5.90 12.60 -3.62
N LEU A 29 -6.36 11.35 -3.71
CA LEU A 29 -6.84 10.77 -4.96
C LEU A 29 -8.35 10.54 -4.86
N ASP A 30 -9.09 11.04 -5.85
CA ASP A 30 -10.49 10.71 -6.01
C ASP A 30 -10.68 9.23 -6.41
N PHE A 31 -11.93 8.80 -6.56
CA PHE A 31 -12.26 7.41 -6.88
C PHE A 31 -11.60 6.94 -8.18
N THR A 32 -11.65 7.75 -9.22
CA THR A 32 -11.11 7.40 -10.54
C THR A 32 -9.58 7.34 -10.51
N GLN A 33 -8.96 8.31 -9.88
CA GLN A 33 -7.50 8.38 -9.72
C GLN A 33 -6.98 7.22 -8.86
N PHE A 34 -7.68 6.91 -7.76
CA PHE A 34 -7.25 5.85 -6.86
C PHE A 34 -7.36 4.47 -7.51
N GLN A 35 -8.49 4.15 -8.17
CA GLN A 35 -8.62 2.86 -8.84
C GLN A 35 -7.64 2.67 -10.01
N ALA A 36 -7.19 3.77 -10.63
CA ALA A 36 -6.19 3.71 -11.70
C ALA A 36 -4.83 3.18 -11.22
N LEU A 37 -4.55 3.25 -9.92
CA LEU A 37 -3.34 2.69 -9.32
C LEU A 37 -3.37 1.15 -9.18
N PHE A 38 -4.51 0.50 -9.39
CA PHE A 38 -4.63 -0.94 -9.22
C PHE A 38 -4.15 -1.74 -10.42
N SER A 39 -3.79 -1.06 -11.50
CA SER A 39 -3.39 -1.68 -12.76
C SER A 39 -2.33 -0.84 -13.43
N GLU A 40 -1.38 -1.49 -14.09
CA GLU A 40 -0.44 -0.83 -15.00
C GLU A 40 -1.06 -0.53 -16.37
N SER A 41 -2.35 -0.86 -16.54
CA SER A 41 -3.08 -0.55 -17.78
C SER A 41 -3.34 0.95 -17.91
N TYR A 42 -3.02 1.48 -19.07
CA TYR A 42 -3.38 2.86 -19.44
C TYR A 42 -4.84 3.02 -19.89
N ARG A 43 -5.62 1.93 -19.87
CA ARG A 43 -7.02 1.92 -20.26
C ARG A 43 -7.91 1.94 -19.04
N ALA A 44 -8.93 2.79 -19.07
CA ALA A 44 -9.98 2.77 -18.06
C ALA A 44 -10.71 1.41 -18.06
N PRO A 45 -11.21 0.95 -16.91
CA PRO A 45 -12.02 -0.26 -16.86
C PRO A 45 -13.26 -0.14 -17.75
N PRO A 46 -13.77 -1.25 -18.29
CA PRO A 46 -14.99 -1.23 -19.10
C PRO A 46 -16.16 -0.56 -18.38
N LYS A 47 -17.06 0.07 -19.14
CA LYS A 47 -18.23 0.74 -18.57
C LYS A 47 -19.04 -0.20 -17.69
N GLY A 48 -19.38 0.23 -16.50
CA GLY A 48 -20.13 -0.56 -15.51
C GLY A 48 -19.28 -1.52 -14.66
N THR A 49 -17.95 -1.49 -14.82
CA THR A 49 -17.01 -2.24 -13.97
C THR A 49 -16.12 -1.30 -13.18
N THR A 50 -15.48 -1.84 -12.14
CA THR A 50 -14.49 -1.10 -11.35
C THR A 50 -13.32 -2.01 -10.98
N GLU A 51 -12.13 -1.45 -10.84
CA GLU A 51 -10.95 -2.18 -10.37
C GLU A 51 -11.15 -2.74 -8.95
N PHE A 52 -12.05 -2.16 -8.15
CA PHE A 52 -12.40 -2.66 -6.82
C PHE A 52 -13.08 -4.04 -6.83
N GLN A 53 -13.53 -4.54 -7.97
CA GLN A 53 -14.09 -5.88 -8.13
C GLN A 53 -13.03 -6.94 -8.45
N LYS A 54 -11.80 -6.53 -8.73
CA LYS A 54 -10.65 -7.41 -8.96
C LYS A 54 -10.04 -7.87 -7.63
N PRO A 55 -9.22 -8.93 -7.61
CA PRO A 55 -8.62 -9.47 -6.38
C PRO A 55 -7.94 -8.42 -5.50
N LEU A 56 -7.16 -7.50 -6.10
CA LEU A 56 -6.51 -6.42 -5.34
C LEU A 56 -7.54 -5.50 -4.67
N GLY A 57 -8.56 -5.07 -5.39
CA GLY A 57 -9.61 -4.21 -4.83
C GLY A 57 -10.43 -4.89 -3.72
N LEU A 58 -10.67 -6.20 -3.86
CA LEU A 58 -11.31 -7.00 -2.80
C LEU A 58 -10.41 -7.11 -1.57
N ALA A 59 -9.10 -7.35 -1.77
CA ALA A 59 -8.12 -7.44 -0.69
C ALA A 59 -7.99 -6.09 0.07
N ILE A 60 -7.90 -4.98 -0.65
CA ILE A 60 -7.85 -3.63 -0.05
C ILE A 60 -9.08 -3.40 0.85
N ARG A 61 -10.28 -3.68 0.37
CA ARG A 61 -11.50 -3.49 1.17
C ARG A 61 -11.59 -4.47 2.35
N ARG A 62 -11.02 -5.67 2.19
CA ARG A 62 -11.03 -6.68 3.27
C ARG A 62 -10.03 -6.35 4.37
N PHE A 63 -8.81 -5.96 4.00
CA PHE A 63 -7.69 -5.88 4.94
C PHE A 63 -7.30 -4.44 5.31
N CYS A 64 -7.45 -3.48 4.39
CA CYS A 64 -7.08 -2.10 4.66
C CYS A 64 -8.25 -1.28 5.22
N ALA A 65 -9.51 -1.61 4.92
CA ALA A 65 -10.66 -0.85 5.41
C ALA A 65 -10.73 -0.78 6.95
N PRO A 66 -10.51 -1.88 7.71
CA PRO A 66 -10.50 -1.81 9.16
C PRO A 66 -9.44 -0.86 9.75
N LEU A 67 -8.30 -0.70 9.08
CA LEU A 67 -7.24 0.22 9.48
C LEU A 67 -7.63 1.70 9.30
N LEU A 68 -8.70 1.94 8.56
CA LEU A 68 -9.29 3.26 8.32
C LEU A 68 -10.64 3.44 9.04
N ASP A 69 -10.92 2.65 10.06
CA ASP A 69 -12.16 2.68 10.85
C ASP A 69 -13.41 2.36 10.02
N LEU A 70 -13.31 1.45 9.06
CA LEU A 70 -14.41 0.95 8.24
C LEU A 70 -14.63 -0.54 8.45
N GLU A 71 -15.86 -1.00 8.20
CA GLU A 71 -16.16 -2.43 8.19
C GLU A 71 -15.40 -3.15 7.06
N PRO A 72 -14.92 -4.40 7.30
CA PRO A 72 -14.33 -5.22 6.27
C PRO A 72 -15.27 -5.36 5.06
N SER A 73 -14.71 -5.27 3.86
CA SER A 73 -15.47 -5.38 2.61
C SER A 73 -16.52 -4.29 2.39
N CYS A 74 -16.35 -3.12 3.00
CA CYS A 74 -17.19 -1.95 2.77
C CYS A 74 -17.33 -1.63 1.26
N LYS A 75 -18.27 -0.76 0.90
CA LYS A 75 -18.41 -0.28 -0.47
C LYS A 75 -17.14 0.46 -0.91
N ALA A 76 -16.80 0.35 -2.19
CA ALA A 76 -15.61 1.00 -2.75
C ALA A 76 -15.64 2.52 -2.58
N GLU A 77 -16.82 3.12 -2.78
CA GLU A 77 -17.06 4.55 -2.62
C GLU A 77 -16.77 4.98 -1.17
N ALA A 78 -17.32 4.25 -0.19
CA ALA A 78 -17.11 4.54 1.22
C ALA A 78 -15.63 4.44 1.62
N TYR A 79 -14.89 3.49 1.03
CA TYR A 79 -13.45 3.37 1.26
C TYR A 79 -12.69 4.61 0.76
N VAL A 80 -12.99 5.08 -0.45
CA VAL A 80 -12.32 6.26 -1.03
C VAL A 80 -12.73 7.54 -0.30
N GLU A 81 -14.03 7.72 0.01
CA GLU A 81 -14.50 8.86 0.81
C GLU A 81 -13.80 8.93 2.17
N ARG A 82 -13.64 7.79 2.85
CA ARG A 82 -12.90 7.74 4.13
C ARG A 82 -11.43 8.10 3.98
N ARG A 83 -10.78 7.66 2.90
CA ARG A 83 -9.40 8.07 2.58
C ARG A 83 -9.28 9.58 2.43
N LEU A 84 -10.19 10.19 1.68
CA LEU A 84 -10.22 11.65 1.50
C LEU A 84 -10.47 12.38 2.82
N ALA A 85 -11.40 11.88 3.64
CA ALA A 85 -11.71 12.48 4.93
C ALA A 85 -10.54 12.42 5.93
N LEU A 86 -9.71 11.39 5.88
CA LEU A 86 -8.51 11.25 6.71
C LEU A 86 -7.31 12.03 6.16
N GLY A 87 -7.27 12.24 4.86
CA GLY A 87 -6.12 12.79 4.14
C GLY A 87 -5.03 11.74 3.86
N ALA A 88 -4.30 11.93 2.75
CA ALA A 88 -3.32 10.97 2.26
C ALA A 88 -2.21 10.66 3.30
N ALA A 89 -1.72 11.66 4.01
CA ALA A 89 -0.66 11.50 5.01
C ALA A 89 -1.07 10.54 6.15
N GLU A 90 -2.26 10.72 6.70
CA GLU A 90 -2.76 9.86 7.78
C GLU A 90 -3.06 8.44 7.30
N VAL A 91 -3.64 8.29 6.11
CA VAL A 91 -3.88 6.99 5.50
C VAL A 91 -2.57 6.24 5.28
N ASN A 92 -1.59 6.89 4.66
CA ASN A 92 -0.28 6.28 4.41
C ASN A 92 0.39 5.86 5.72
N ARG A 93 0.35 6.72 6.75
CA ARG A 93 0.89 6.42 8.07
C ARG A 93 0.24 5.17 8.68
N ARG A 94 -1.10 5.08 8.66
CA ARG A 94 -1.82 3.94 9.24
C ARG A 94 -1.49 2.64 8.52
N LEU A 95 -1.55 2.64 7.19
CA LEU A 95 -1.33 1.44 6.38
C LEU A 95 0.12 0.96 6.44
N LEU A 96 1.09 1.87 6.32
CA LEU A 96 2.51 1.53 6.40
C LEU A 96 2.88 0.96 7.78
N ARG A 97 2.40 1.56 8.87
CA ARG A 97 2.68 1.05 10.22
C ARG A 97 2.03 -0.29 10.53
N ALA A 98 0.88 -0.56 9.92
CA ALA A 98 0.18 -1.83 10.09
C ALA A 98 0.70 -2.95 9.17
N SER A 99 1.60 -2.66 8.24
CA SER A 99 2.08 -3.63 7.25
C SER A 99 2.94 -4.76 7.85
N GLY A 100 3.46 -4.60 9.06
CA GLY A 100 4.38 -5.57 9.67
C GLY A 100 5.79 -5.53 9.11
N MET A 101 6.11 -4.58 8.20
CA MET A 101 7.46 -4.43 7.65
C MET A 101 8.39 -3.81 8.68
N GLU A 102 9.58 -4.39 8.84
CA GLU A 102 10.64 -3.82 9.67
C GLU A 102 11.64 -2.96 8.88
N MET A 103 11.71 -3.16 7.58
CA MET A 103 12.55 -2.38 6.67
C MET A 103 11.91 -2.28 5.30
N LEU A 104 12.10 -1.14 4.64
CA LEU A 104 11.65 -0.87 3.28
C LEU A 104 12.85 -0.60 2.39
N LEU A 105 12.98 -1.33 1.27
CA LEU A 105 13.96 -1.05 0.22
C LEU A 105 13.21 -0.40 -0.95
N ILE A 106 13.50 0.88 -1.20
CA ILE A 106 12.67 1.75 -2.05
C ILE A 106 13.39 2.04 -3.37
N ASP A 107 12.76 1.66 -4.46
CA ASP A 107 13.15 2.10 -5.80
C ASP A 107 12.57 3.49 -6.07
N THR A 108 13.42 4.51 -6.08
CA THR A 108 13.03 5.91 -6.32
C THR A 108 13.03 6.27 -7.81
N GLY A 109 13.49 5.39 -8.69
CA GLY A 109 13.61 5.65 -10.13
C GLY A 109 12.27 5.67 -10.89
N HIS A 110 11.15 5.29 -10.24
CA HIS A 110 9.83 5.32 -10.85
C HIS A 110 8.99 6.48 -10.28
N ARG A 111 8.57 7.42 -11.14
CA ARG A 111 7.69 8.55 -10.79
C ARG A 111 8.17 9.37 -9.57
N SER A 112 9.47 9.61 -9.46
CA SER A 112 10.11 10.24 -8.29
C SER A 112 9.44 11.55 -7.81
N ASN A 113 8.80 12.31 -8.72
CA ASN A 113 8.09 13.54 -8.38
C ASN A 113 6.65 13.33 -7.84
N ALA A 114 6.14 12.11 -7.84
CA ALA A 114 4.76 11.78 -7.47
C ALA A 114 4.66 10.87 -6.24
N ILE A 115 5.80 10.47 -5.67
CA ILE A 115 5.89 9.56 -4.54
C ILE A 115 6.73 10.17 -3.41
N LEU A 116 6.55 9.66 -2.20
CA LEU A 116 7.41 10.03 -1.06
C LEU A 116 8.82 9.52 -1.29
N ASP A 117 9.80 10.34 -0.93
CA ASP A 117 11.20 9.96 -0.90
C ASP A 117 11.53 9.01 0.27
N VAL A 118 12.76 8.50 0.31
CA VAL A 118 13.20 7.53 1.33
C VAL A 118 13.05 8.06 2.76
N PRO A 119 13.47 9.30 3.10
CA PRO A 119 13.26 9.86 4.42
C PRO A 119 11.79 9.98 4.82
N ALA A 120 10.94 10.46 3.91
CA ALA A 120 9.51 10.62 4.16
C ALA A 120 8.81 9.25 4.34
N MET A 121 9.19 8.24 3.56
CA MET A 121 8.72 6.86 3.74
C MET A 121 9.12 6.29 5.09
N ALA A 122 10.37 6.47 5.51
CA ALA A 122 10.84 6.02 6.81
C ALA A 122 10.05 6.67 7.96
N GLN A 123 9.78 7.97 7.84
CA GLN A 123 8.97 8.71 8.82
C GLN A 123 7.52 8.21 8.86
N ALA A 124 6.88 8.05 7.71
CA ALA A 124 5.50 7.58 7.61
C ALA A 124 5.34 6.16 8.20
N ALA A 125 6.25 5.25 7.84
CA ALA A 125 6.25 3.88 8.32
C ALA A 125 6.69 3.74 9.79
N ALA A 126 7.44 4.71 10.32
CA ALA A 126 8.21 4.63 11.56
C ALA A 126 9.16 3.41 11.55
N ARG A 127 9.79 3.16 10.41
CA ARG A 127 10.71 2.05 10.15
C ARG A 127 11.90 2.52 9.29
N PRO A 128 13.05 1.84 9.37
CA PRO A 128 14.17 2.11 8.47
C PRO A 128 13.75 1.94 7.00
N ALA A 129 14.23 2.84 6.17
CA ALA A 129 14.12 2.73 4.71
C ALA A 129 15.49 2.95 4.07
N ARG A 130 15.74 2.28 2.95
CA ARG A 130 16.95 2.39 2.14
C ARG A 130 16.58 2.52 0.68
N GLU A 131 17.42 3.21 -0.06
CA GLU A 131 17.25 3.32 -1.51
C GLU A 131 17.81 2.10 -2.23
N ILE A 132 17.08 1.65 -3.25
CA ILE A 132 17.60 0.70 -4.25
C ILE A 132 18.28 1.51 -5.34
N VAL A 133 19.58 1.32 -5.50
CA VAL A 133 20.33 1.98 -6.55
C VAL A 133 20.20 1.17 -7.84
N ARG A 134 19.74 1.81 -8.90
CA ARG A 134 19.71 1.23 -10.25
C ARG A 134 21.08 1.40 -10.88
N ILE A 135 21.81 0.30 -11.05
CA ILE A 135 23.18 0.31 -11.60
C ILE A 135 23.18 0.88 -13.02
N GLU A 136 22.13 0.63 -13.80
CA GLU A 136 21.97 1.16 -15.17
C GLU A 136 21.77 2.68 -15.24
N SER A 137 21.57 3.32 -14.09
CA SER A 137 21.34 4.78 -13.99
C SER A 137 22.55 5.53 -13.41
N VAL A 138 23.67 4.85 -13.19
CA VAL A 138 24.91 5.41 -12.61
C VAL A 138 25.89 5.80 -13.72
#